data_302a4ce7ac93a67c3190a91b3228d12b
#
_entry.id   302a4ce7ac93a67c3190a91b3228d12b
#
_cell.length_a   1.000
_cell.length_b   1.000
_cell.length_c   1.000
_cell.angle_alpha   90.00
_cell.angle_beta   90.00
_cell.angle_gamma   90.00
#
_symmetry.space_group_name_H-M   'P 1'
#
loop_
_entity.id
_entity.type
_entity.pdbx_description
1 polymer ?
#
loop_
_entity_poly.entity_id
_entity_poly.type
_entity_poly.pdbx_seq_one_letter_code
_entity_poly.pdbx_strand_id
1 'polypeptide(L)'
;MATFYRIPRYTRLRPRSWKPRKGALSDPAYRRWIHEQPCMVHNGKCGRWVEMHHVDRPRNDRRGVPLCRALHREGPQAVHVIGRRAFEERFGISFEAAITGLNDEYECRSMTDSAVNF
;
A
#
# COMPACT_ATOMS: atom_id res chain seq x y z
N MET A 1 40.48 -12.52 21.94
CA MET A 1 39.90 -11.81 20.78
C MET A 1 38.44 -11.48 21.07
N ALA A 2 38.14 -10.21 21.07
CA ALA A 2 36.79 -9.78 21.28
C ALA A 2 35.98 -10.06 20.03
N THR A 3 35.06 -10.98 20.13
CA THR A 3 34.02 -11.14 19.12
C THR A 3 33.08 -9.97 19.22
N PHE A 4 33.20 -9.05 18.30
CA PHE A 4 32.24 -7.96 18.23
C PHE A 4 30.93 -8.50 17.70
N TYR A 5 29.97 -8.62 18.59
CA TYR A 5 28.59 -8.83 18.19
C TYR A 5 28.12 -7.57 17.49
N ARG A 6 28.16 -7.57 16.18
CA ARG A 6 27.44 -6.54 15.44
C ARG A 6 25.96 -6.88 15.50
N ILE A 7 25.23 -6.12 16.28
CA ILE A 7 23.77 -6.19 16.24
C ILE A 7 23.36 -5.80 14.82
N PRO A 8 22.68 -6.68 14.07
CA PRO A 8 22.20 -6.32 12.75
C PRO A 8 21.41 -5.02 12.78
N ARG A 9 21.53 -4.21 11.74
CA ARG A 9 20.86 -2.90 11.70
C ARG A 9 19.34 -3.00 11.93
N TYR A 10 18.72 -4.06 11.46
CA TYR A 10 17.28 -4.26 11.63
C TYR A 10 16.86 -4.61 13.06
N THR A 11 17.80 -5.02 13.93
CA THR A 11 17.50 -5.31 15.34
C THR A 11 17.81 -4.14 16.26
N ARG A 12 18.39 -3.06 15.74
CA ARG A 12 18.65 -1.87 16.54
C ARG A 12 17.32 -1.26 16.99
N LEU A 13 17.17 -1.13 18.28
CA LEU A 13 16.04 -0.44 18.85
C LEU A 13 16.01 1.01 18.33
N ARG A 14 14.84 1.47 17.95
CA ARG A 14 14.67 2.85 17.52
C ARG A 14 14.94 3.77 18.69
N PRO A 15 15.63 4.90 18.49
CA PRO A 15 15.84 5.87 19.56
C PRO A 15 14.49 6.34 20.09
N ARG A 16 14.46 6.69 21.38
CA ARG A 16 13.24 7.22 22.02
C ARG A 16 12.70 8.49 21.35
N SER A 17 13.59 9.22 20.70
CA SER A 17 13.25 10.44 19.95
C SER A 17 12.75 10.15 18.53
N TRP A 18 12.64 8.85 18.11
CA TRP A 18 12.20 8.53 16.78
C TRP A 18 10.78 9.05 16.53
N LYS A 19 10.63 9.78 15.44
CA LYS A 19 9.33 10.26 14.96
C LYS A 19 9.14 9.82 13.52
N PRO A 20 7.90 9.47 13.11
CA PRO A 20 7.64 9.18 11.72
C PRO A 20 7.92 10.40 10.86
N ARG A 21 8.28 10.18 9.59
CA ARG A 21 8.46 11.27 8.64
C ARG A 21 7.17 12.07 8.51
N LYS A 22 7.31 13.39 8.34
CA LYS A 22 6.16 14.26 8.11
C LYS A 22 5.35 13.76 6.92
N GLY A 23 4.04 13.62 7.10
CA GLY A 23 3.14 13.10 6.09
C GLY A 23 2.95 11.58 6.11
N ALA A 24 3.74 10.85 6.92
CA ALA A 24 3.53 9.42 7.11
C ALA A 24 2.25 9.17 7.89
N LEU A 25 1.44 8.24 7.43
CA LEU A 25 0.20 7.86 8.09
C LEU A 25 0.09 6.34 8.12
N SER A 26 -0.13 5.79 9.30
CA SER A 26 -0.42 4.36 9.48
C SER A 26 -1.91 4.18 9.77
N ASP A 27 -2.58 3.38 8.96
CA ASP A 27 -3.99 3.05 9.13
C ASP A 27 -4.18 1.55 8.91
N PRO A 28 -3.98 0.73 9.96
CA PRO A 28 -4.05 -0.72 9.82
C PRO A 28 -5.39 -1.25 9.33
N ALA A 29 -6.49 -0.62 9.71
CA ALA A 29 -7.82 -1.03 9.27
C ALA A 29 -8.00 -0.80 7.77
N TYR A 30 -7.57 0.35 7.28
CA TYR A 30 -7.61 0.66 5.84
C TYR A 30 -6.71 -0.29 5.05
N ARG A 31 -5.51 -0.57 5.57
CA ARG A 31 -4.58 -1.50 4.94
C ARG A 31 -5.18 -2.89 4.79
N ARG A 32 -5.83 -3.41 5.83
CA ARG A 32 -6.54 -4.70 5.75
C ARG A 32 -7.63 -4.68 4.70
N TRP A 33 -8.40 -3.62 4.65
CA TRP A 33 -9.46 -3.45 3.66
C TRP A 33 -8.89 -3.44 2.23
N ILE A 34 -7.77 -2.76 1.99
CA ILE A 34 -7.11 -2.76 0.69
C ILE A 34 -6.68 -4.16 0.27
N HIS A 35 -6.15 -4.97 1.20
CA HIS A 35 -5.77 -6.35 0.90
C HIS A 35 -6.95 -7.23 0.49
N GLU A 36 -8.15 -6.85 0.87
CA GLU A 36 -9.37 -7.56 0.51
C GLU A 36 -9.95 -7.11 -0.84
N GLN A 37 -9.45 -6.02 -1.39
CA GLN A 37 -9.94 -5.48 -2.66
C GLN A 37 -9.34 -6.25 -3.85
N PRO A 38 -10.03 -6.28 -5.00
CA PRO A 38 -9.44 -6.84 -6.21
C PRO A 38 -8.28 -5.96 -6.69
N CYS A 39 -7.34 -6.58 -7.42
CA CYS A 39 -6.26 -5.85 -8.07
C CYS A 39 -6.85 -4.76 -8.96
N MET A 40 -6.39 -3.53 -8.82
CA MET A 40 -6.95 -2.39 -9.54
C MET A 40 -6.79 -2.48 -11.06
N VAL A 41 -5.81 -3.24 -11.54
CA VAL A 41 -5.56 -3.41 -12.97
C VAL A 41 -6.34 -4.59 -13.54
N HIS A 42 -6.25 -5.74 -12.87
CA HIS A 42 -6.87 -6.97 -13.35
C HIS A 42 -8.29 -7.20 -12.86
N ASN A 43 -8.79 -6.33 -11.98
CA ASN A 43 -10.13 -6.41 -11.42
C ASN A 43 -10.46 -7.81 -10.87
N GLY A 44 -9.52 -8.39 -10.14
CA GLY A 44 -9.68 -9.70 -9.52
C GLY A 44 -9.34 -10.91 -10.40
N LYS A 45 -9.03 -10.70 -11.68
CA LYS A 45 -8.72 -11.79 -12.60
C LYS A 45 -7.33 -12.40 -12.39
N CYS A 46 -6.46 -11.73 -11.66
CA CYS A 46 -5.14 -12.28 -11.37
C CYS A 46 -5.15 -13.39 -10.32
N GLY A 47 -6.28 -13.62 -9.65
CA GLY A 47 -6.55 -14.77 -8.79
C GLY A 47 -5.55 -15.04 -7.68
N ARG A 48 -4.75 -14.07 -7.31
CA ARG A 48 -3.64 -14.23 -6.36
C ARG A 48 -3.61 -13.10 -5.35
N TRP A 49 -2.66 -13.21 -4.45
CA TRP A 49 -2.46 -12.26 -3.37
C TRP A 49 -2.41 -10.82 -3.85
N VAL A 50 -3.28 -10.01 -3.30
CA VAL A 50 -3.27 -8.57 -3.50
C VAL A 50 -2.41 -7.94 -2.42
N GLU A 51 -1.48 -7.12 -2.84
CA GLU A 51 -0.61 -6.37 -1.95
C GLU A 51 -0.97 -4.89 -2.01
N MET A 52 -0.64 -4.17 -0.95
CA MET A 52 -0.82 -2.72 -0.94
C MET A 52 0.42 -2.05 -1.50
N HIS A 53 0.26 -1.29 -2.57
CA HIS A 53 1.31 -0.45 -3.11
C HIS A 53 1.15 0.96 -2.59
N HIS A 54 2.14 1.46 -1.87
CA HIS A 54 2.17 2.84 -1.41
C HIS A 54 2.69 3.74 -2.52
N VAL A 55 1.83 4.64 -2.98
CA VAL A 55 2.13 5.47 -4.16
C VAL A 55 3.13 6.57 -3.82
N ASP A 56 3.08 7.09 -2.60
CA ASP A 56 3.91 8.21 -2.19
C ASP A 56 4.95 7.86 -1.13
N ARG A 57 5.92 8.74 -0.97
CA ARG A 57 6.85 8.76 0.13
C ARG A 57 6.77 10.11 0.84
N PRO A 58 6.71 10.14 2.16
CA PRO A 58 6.72 9.00 3.09
C PRO A 58 5.45 8.14 2.98
N ARG A 59 5.55 6.92 3.49
CA ARG A 59 4.49 5.92 3.40
C ARG A 59 3.20 6.43 4.06
N ASN A 60 2.12 6.45 3.31
CA ASN A 60 0.80 6.85 3.78
C ASN A 60 -0.20 5.78 3.36
N ASP A 61 -0.81 5.10 4.33
CA ASP A 61 -1.72 3.98 4.05
C ASP A 61 -2.97 4.42 3.29
N ARG A 62 -3.44 5.66 3.48
CA ARG A 62 -4.59 6.19 2.73
C ARG A 62 -4.27 6.49 1.27
N ARG A 63 -3.01 6.42 0.89
CA ARG A 63 -2.55 6.58 -0.48
C ARG A 63 -1.97 5.27 -1.03
N GLY A 64 -2.44 4.16 -0.51
CA GLY A 64 -2.12 2.84 -1.01
C GLY A 64 -3.19 2.34 -1.97
N VAL A 65 -2.79 1.48 -2.90
CA VAL A 65 -3.68 0.87 -3.89
C VAL A 65 -3.47 -0.64 -3.92
N PRO A 66 -4.52 -1.42 -4.26
CA PRO A 66 -4.38 -2.86 -4.35
C PRO A 66 -3.78 -3.28 -5.69
N LEU A 67 -2.66 -3.98 -5.63
CA LEU A 67 -2.01 -4.56 -6.81
C LEU A 67 -1.65 -6.01 -6.52
N CYS A 68 -1.85 -6.88 -7.51
CA CYS A 68 -1.37 -8.25 -7.37
C CYS A 68 0.16 -8.26 -7.35
N ARG A 69 0.73 -9.31 -6.77
CA ARG A 69 2.16 -9.42 -6.57
C ARG A 69 2.97 -9.26 -7.86
N ALA A 70 2.46 -9.82 -8.96
CA ALA A 70 3.13 -9.73 -10.26
C ALA A 70 3.22 -8.29 -10.77
N LEU A 71 2.18 -7.48 -10.56
CA LEU A 71 2.15 -6.08 -11.00
C LEU A 71 2.74 -5.13 -9.96
N HIS A 72 2.86 -5.57 -8.72
CA HIS A 72 3.48 -4.76 -7.67
C HIS A 72 5.01 -4.81 -7.75
N ARG A 73 5.59 -6.00 -7.76
CA ARG A 73 7.05 -6.12 -7.63
C ARG A 73 7.72 -7.28 -8.36
N GLU A 74 7.02 -8.35 -8.73
CA GLU A 74 7.68 -9.55 -9.26
C GLU A 74 7.73 -9.66 -10.77
N GLY A 75 6.70 -9.17 -11.46
CA GLY A 75 6.64 -9.28 -12.91
C GLY A 75 7.50 -8.25 -13.64
N PRO A 76 7.76 -8.47 -14.93
CA PRO A 76 8.59 -7.54 -15.72
C PRO A 76 7.93 -6.19 -15.93
N GLN A 77 6.62 -6.09 -15.75
CA GLN A 77 5.85 -4.86 -15.89
C GLN A 77 5.39 -4.31 -14.52
N ALA A 78 5.95 -4.84 -13.43
CA ALA A 78 5.61 -4.41 -12.08
C ALA A 78 5.95 -2.93 -11.87
N VAL A 79 5.14 -2.23 -11.08
CA VAL A 79 5.34 -0.81 -10.82
C VAL A 79 6.71 -0.52 -10.19
N HIS A 80 7.22 -1.43 -9.35
CA HIS A 80 8.55 -1.27 -8.77
C HIS A 80 9.68 -1.53 -9.78
N VAL A 81 9.38 -2.12 -10.91
CA VAL A 81 10.36 -2.39 -11.98
C VAL A 81 10.38 -1.26 -13.01
N ILE A 82 9.21 -0.87 -13.51
CA ILE A 82 9.13 0.11 -14.60
C ILE A 82 8.86 1.54 -14.13
N GLY A 83 8.45 1.72 -12.87
CA GLY A 83 8.15 3.03 -12.31
C GLY A 83 6.69 3.44 -12.48
N ARG A 84 6.26 4.43 -11.69
CA ARG A 84 4.88 4.90 -11.64
C ARG A 84 4.37 5.36 -12.99
N ARG A 85 5.09 6.27 -13.63
CA ARG A 85 4.66 6.88 -14.88
C ARG A 85 4.49 5.86 -16.00
N ALA A 86 5.49 5.02 -16.18
CA ALA A 86 5.44 3.97 -17.20
C ALA A 86 4.32 2.97 -16.92
N PHE A 87 4.10 2.65 -15.66
CA PHE A 87 3.03 1.75 -15.24
C PHE A 87 1.65 2.35 -15.54
N GLU A 88 1.43 3.61 -15.20
CA GLU A 88 0.16 4.29 -15.49
C GLU A 88 -0.11 4.36 -17.00
N GLU A 89 0.91 4.65 -17.80
CA GLU A 89 0.80 4.68 -19.25
C GLU A 89 0.52 3.30 -19.83
N ARG A 90 1.24 2.28 -19.33
CA ARG A 90 1.13 0.91 -19.83
C ARG A 90 -0.27 0.34 -19.63
N PHE A 91 -0.87 0.58 -18.49
CA PHE A 91 -2.17 -0.01 -18.13
C PHE A 91 -3.34 0.97 -18.28
N GLY A 92 -3.10 2.20 -18.69
CA GLY A 92 -4.14 3.20 -18.87
C GLY A 92 -4.86 3.56 -17.58
N ILE A 93 -4.13 3.64 -16.47
CA ILE A 93 -4.69 3.91 -15.14
C ILE A 93 -4.13 5.19 -14.54
N SER A 94 -4.79 5.71 -13.51
CA SER A 94 -4.31 6.81 -12.70
C SER A 94 -4.33 6.40 -11.24
N PHE A 95 -3.19 6.41 -10.59
CA PHE A 95 -3.12 6.11 -9.15
C PHE A 95 -3.88 7.15 -8.34
N GLU A 96 -3.84 8.42 -8.72
CA GLU A 96 -4.59 9.46 -8.01
C GLU A 96 -6.10 9.23 -8.08
N ALA A 97 -6.61 8.86 -9.25
CA ALA A 97 -8.04 8.53 -9.40
C ALA A 97 -8.41 7.30 -8.58
N ALA A 98 -7.56 6.27 -8.57
CA ALA A 98 -7.78 5.07 -7.80
C ALA A 98 -7.80 5.36 -6.29
N ILE A 99 -6.86 6.16 -5.80
CA ILE A 99 -6.78 6.57 -4.40
C ILE A 99 -8.05 7.30 -3.98
N THR A 100 -8.49 8.25 -4.77
CA THR A 100 -9.71 9.02 -4.50
C THR A 100 -10.92 8.10 -4.43
N GLY A 101 -11.08 7.23 -5.41
CA GLY A 101 -12.20 6.28 -5.46
C GLY A 101 -12.20 5.30 -4.27
N LEU A 102 -11.02 4.77 -3.92
CA LEU A 102 -10.89 3.84 -2.80
C LEU A 102 -11.18 4.51 -1.46
N ASN A 103 -10.68 5.72 -1.25
CA ASN A 103 -10.95 6.46 -0.03
C ASN A 103 -12.45 6.75 0.11
N ASP A 104 -13.11 7.16 -0.97
CA ASP A 104 -14.55 7.43 -0.97
C ASP A 104 -15.34 6.16 -0.69
N GLU A 105 -14.98 5.04 -1.31
CA GLU A 105 -15.62 3.76 -1.09
C GLU A 105 -15.48 3.29 0.35
N TYR A 106 -14.29 3.41 0.91
CA TYR A 106 -14.04 3.03 2.30
C TYR A 106 -14.86 3.88 3.28
N GLU A 107 -14.91 5.19 3.08
CA GLU A 107 -15.68 6.09 3.92
C GLU A 107 -17.17 5.81 3.82
N CYS A 108 -17.70 5.55 2.63
CA CYS A 108 -19.10 5.17 2.43
C CYS A 108 -19.44 3.87 3.14
N ARG A 109 -18.56 2.87 3.06
CA ARG A 109 -18.70 1.59 3.75
C ARG A 109 -18.75 1.78 5.26
N SER A 110 -17.83 2.59 5.78
CA SER A 110 -17.77 2.89 7.21
C SER A 110 -19.05 3.57 7.71
N MET A 111 -19.60 4.49 6.94
CA MET A 111 -20.86 5.16 7.26
C MET A 111 -22.05 4.20 7.22
N THR A 112 -22.10 3.31 6.23
CA THR A 112 -23.15 2.30 6.08
C THR A 112 -23.13 1.32 7.24
N ASP A 113 -21.95 0.84 7.63
CA ASP A 113 -21.79 -0.05 8.77
C ASP A 113 -22.23 0.61 10.08
N SER A 114 -21.94 1.89 10.25
CA SER A 114 -22.40 2.66 11.40
C SER A 114 -23.92 2.82 11.40
N ALA A 115 -24.55 2.98 10.25
CA ALA A 115 -25.99 3.12 10.12
C ALA A 115 -26.74 1.81 10.39
N VAL A 116 -26.13 0.67 10.14
CA VAL A 116 -26.72 -0.67 10.34
C VAL A 116 -26.69 -1.13 11.79
N ASN A 117 -25.83 -0.56 12.61
CA ASN A 117 -25.63 -0.93 14.00
C ASN A 117 -26.55 -0.21 14.99
N PHE A 118 -27.75 0.11 14.58
CA PHE A 118 -28.77 0.64 15.49
C PHE A 118 -29.56 -0.48 16.13
#